data_20072cfb4df00cb0eb8c43170fc66eca
#
_entry.id   20072cfb4df00cb0eb8c43170fc66eca
#
_cell.length_a   1.000
_cell.length_b   1.000
_cell.length_c   1.000
_cell.angle_alpha   90.00
_cell.angle_beta   90.00
_cell.angle_gamma   90.00
#
_symmetry.space_group_name_H-M   'P 1'
#
loop_
_entity.id
_entity.type
_entity.pdbx_description
1 polymer ?
#
loop_
_entity_poly.entity_id
_entity_poly.type
_entity_poly.pdbx_seq_one_letter_code
_entity_poly.pdbx_strand_id
1 'polypeptide(L)'
;MRPMLVRLHRWFGLGTAAFLFLAGLTGAVIAWDHELDALLNPTFFRSATPGTPLPALELAKRLEAEEPHAVVTFMPLSVESGHTWIAQVAPRLNPASQAPYALDFNQVALDPVTGEEQGRRMWGKASLARQNLIPFLYQLHYTLFMPTKMGIDFGVWTMGVVGMVWLLDGFIAIVLAFPNLKSWRKSLAFRVKRGGYALTFDLHRSGGVWLWGLLIVVAVTSISMNLGTQVVRPVVSVFSTLAPDPFRIVAPGPALTPAEATAARERIVAEAAGMGRREGITAPPGGLFGLPTSGVYGVGYFEAGNDHGDAGLGNAWLIMNARTGQVLGRQIPGRGSAGDIFMQAQFPLHSGRIAGLPGRIAISITGVVVAMLSVTGVLIWLKKARARRKPAKQAKAASTIGTRERAAN
;
A
#
# COMPACT_ATOMS: atom_id res chain seq x y z
N MET A 1 -13.60 -15.43 31.05
CA MET A 1 -13.04 -14.48 30.07
C MET A 1 -11.78 -15.01 29.36
N ARG A 2 -10.67 -15.37 30.05
CA ARG A 2 -9.40 -15.80 29.38
C ARG A 2 -9.56 -16.97 28.39
N PRO A 3 -10.33 -18.07 28.65
CA PRO A 3 -10.48 -19.14 27.64
C PRO A 3 -11.17 -18.69 26.35
N MET A 4 -12.08 -17.72 26.45
CA MET A 4 -12.74 -17.11 25.29
C MET A 4 -11.74 -16.29 24.47
N LEU A 5 -10.93 -15.41 25.10
CA LEU A 5 -9.90 -14.64 24.42
C LEU A 5 -8.88 -15.54 23.71
N VAL A 6 -8.47 -16.66 24.33
CA VAL A 6 -7.58 -17.64 23.69
C VAL A 6 -8.22 -18.28 22.47
N ARG A 7 -9.55 -18.52 22.49
CA ARG A 7 -10.27 -19.05 21.32
C ARG A 7 -10.35 -18.01 20.21
N LEU A 8 -10.71 -16.78 20.54
CA LEU A 8 -10.77 -15.67 19.56
C LEU A 8 -9.41 -15.43 18.91
N HIS A 9 -8.36 -15.21 19.70
CA HIS A 9 -6.99 -15.04 19.18
C HIS A 9 -6.56 -16.19 18.26
N ARG A 10 -6.88 -17.42 18.62
CA ARG A 10 -6.58 -18.57 17.77
C ARG A 10 -7.29 -18.52 16.43
N TRP A 11 -8.60 -18.21 16.41
CA TRP A 11 -9.37 -18.22 15.16
C TRP A 11 -9.12 -17.00 14.31
N PHE A 12 -8.98 -15.82 14.92
CA PHE A 12 -8.59 -14.61 14.22
C PHE A 12 -7.19 -14.78 13.60
N GLY A 13 -6.22 -15.22 14.41
CA GLY A 13 -4.87 -15.45 13.93
C GLY A 13 -4.78 -16.51 12.83
N LEU A 14 -5.50 -17.63 12.93
CA LEU A 14 -5.52 -18.65 11.85
C LEU A 14 -6.21 -18.15 10.59
N GLY A 15 -7.32 -17.41 10.72
CA GLY A 15 -8.06 -16.85 9.58
C GLY A 15 -7.27 -15.80 8.82
N THR A 16 -6.42 -15.04 9.51
CA THR A 16 -5.63 -13.96 8.89
C THR A 16 -4.20 -14.36 8.56
N ALA A 17 -3.70 -15.52 9.05
CA ALA A 17 -2.28 -15.88 8.98
C ALA A 17 -1.68 -15.86 7.57
N ALA A 18 -2.37 -16.41 6.57
CA ALA A 18 -1.88 -16.44 5.19
C ALA A 18 -1.81 -15.04 4.58
N PHE A 19 -2.83 -14.22 4.82
CA PHE A 19 -2.88 -12.84 4.35
C PHE A 19 -1.78 -11.99 4.98
N LEU A 20 -1.63 -12.05 6.31
CA LEU A 20 -0.61 -11.30 7.03
C LEU A 20 0.81 -11.78 6.70
N PHE A 21 0.99 -13.08 6.43
CA PHE A 21 2.28 -13.60 5.96
C PHE A 21 2.67 -12.98 4.63
N LEU A 22 1.75 -12.99 3.65
CA LEU A 22 1.99 -12.41 2.33
C LEU A 22 2.19 -10.90 2.42
N ALA A 23 1.28 -10.19 3.11
CA ALA A 23 1.38 -8.75 3.27
C ALA A 23 2.66 -8.33 4.02
N GLY A 24 3.06 -9.07 5.06
CA GLY A 24 4.29 -8.80 5.79
C GLY A 24 5.54 -8.93 4.91
N LEU A 25 5.68 -10.02 4.16
CA LEU A 25 6.83 -10.22 3.28
C LEU A 25 6.86 -9.22 2.12
N THR A 26 5.74 -9.05 1.43
CA THR A 26 5.67 -8.12 0.31
C THR A 26 5.87 -6.68 0.78
N GLY A 27 5.28 -6.29 1.92
CA GLY A 27 5.45 -4.97 2.52
C GLY A 27 6.90 -4.67 2.92
N ALA A 28 7.63 -5.66 3.45
CA ALA A 28 9.06 -5.51 3.75
C ALA A 28 9.90 -5.24 2.50
N VAL A 29 9.52 -5.81 1.35
CA VAL A 29 10.22 -5.62 0.07
C VAL A 29 9.82 -4.28 -0.55
N ILE A 30 8.51 -3.98 -0.67
CA ILE A 30 8.04 -2.77 -1.35
C ILE A 30 8.29 -1.47 -0.56
N ALA A 31 8.72 -1.55 0.69
CA ALA A 31 9.29 -0.40 1.38
C ALA A 31 10.51 0.19 0.65
N TRP A 32 11.11 -0.58 -0.28
CA TRP A 32 12.28 -0.28 -1.11
C TRP A 32 11.95 -0.39 -2.60
N ASP A 33 10.69 -0.16 -2.97
CA ASP A 33 10.17 -0.38 -4.33
C ASP A 33 10.98 0.37 -5.41
N HIS A 34 11.25 1.65 -5.21
CA HIS A 34 12.00 2.48 -6.17
C HIS A 34 13.43 1.98 -6.36
N GLU A 35 14.17 1.77 -5.27
CA GLU A 35 15.55 1.33 -5.31
C GLU A 35 15.69 -0.07 -5.91
N LEU A 36 14.80 -0.99 -5.51
CA LEU A 36 14.83 -2.36 -6.01
C LEU A 36 14.40 -2.45 -7.48
N ASP A 37 13.39 -1.67 -7.88
CA ASP A 37 12.93 -1.67 -9.27
C ASP A 37 14.00 -1.03 -10.18
N ALA A 38 14.61 0.08 -9.78
CA ALA A 38 15.70 0.71 -10.51
C ALA A 38 16.95 -0.18 -10.59
N LEU A 39 17.26 -0.93 -9.54
CA LEU A 39 18.35 -1.90 -9.52
C LEU A 39 18.09 -3.07 -10.49
N LEU A 40 16.87 -3.56 -10.52
CA LEU A 40 16.48 -4.67 -11.39
C LEU A 40 16.35 -4.23 -12.85
N ASN A 41 15.93 -3.00 -13.12
CA ASN A 41 15.59 -2.49 -14.46
C ASN A 41 16.33 -1.20 -14.80
N PRO A 42 17.68 -1.17 -14.79
CA PRO A 42 18.43 0.07 -14.96
C PRO A 42 18.14 0.77 -16.29
N THR A 43 17.91 0.05 -17.38
CA THR A 43 17.60 0.61 -18.68
C THR A 43 16.23 1.31 -18.73
N PHE A 44 15.31 0.96 -17.82
CA PHE A 44 14.01 1.61 -17.72
C PHE A 44 14.06 2.90 -16.89
N PHE A 45 14.98 2.97 -15.91
CA PHE A 45 15.06 4.07 -14.95
C PHE A 45 16.19 5.07 -15.23
N ARG A 46 17.19 4.72 -16.06
CA ARG A 46 18.36 5.56 -16.29
C ARG A 46 18.49 5.97 -17.73
N SER A 47 18.83 7.25 -17.94
CA SER A 47 19.26 7.80 -19.22
C SER A 47 20.68 8.32 -19.10
N ALA A 48 21.52 7.98 -20.09
CA ALA A 48 22.89 8.47 -20.17
C ALA A 48 23.06 9.58 -21.23
N THR A 49 21.98 10.03 -21.88
CA THR A 49 21.99 11.02 -22.95
C THR A 49 22.37 12.38 -22.38
N PRO A 50 23.47 12.99 -22.82
CA PRO A 50 23.86 14.32 -22.38
C PRO A 50 22.96 15.38 -23.02
N GLY A 51 22.58 16.40 -22.24
CA GLY A 51 21.80 17.52 -22.78
C GLY A 51 20.81 18.07 -21.76
N THR A 52 20.08 19.09 -22.18
CA THR A 52 19.01 19.67 -21.36
C THR A 52 17.72 18.89 -21.60
N PRO A 53 17.05 18.42 -20.53
CA PRO A 53 15.78 17.74 -20.67
C PRO A 53 14.73 18.59 -21.39
N LEU A 54 13.93 17.96 -22.22
CA LEU A 54 12.74 18.55 -22.83
C LEU A 54 11.72 18.89 -21.73
N PRO A 55 10.88 19.92 -21.94
CA PRO A 55 9.77 20.19 -21.05
C PRO A 55 8.85 18.96 -20.90
N ALA A 56 8.39 18.69 -19.68
CA ALA A 56 7.51 17.54 -19.41
C ALA A 56 6.23 17.52 -20.26
N LEU A 57 5.66 18.70 -20.55
CA LEU A 57 4.51 18.83 -21.45
C LEU A 57 4.83 18.43 -22.89
N GLU A 58 6.05 18.69 -23.36
CA GLU A 58 6.51 18.28 -24.69
C GLU A 58 6.67 16.76 -24.77
N LEU A 59 7.28 16.15 -23.74
CA LEU A 59 7.39 14.69 -23.64
C LEU A 59 6.01 14.02 -23.62
N ALA A 60 5.06 14.56 -22.85
CA ALA A 60 3.69 14.06 -22.81
C ALA A 60 2.97 14.17 -24.16
N LYS A 61 3.16 15.29 -24.89
CA LYS A 61 2.60 15.46 -26.24
C LYS A 61 3.18 14.46 -27.25
N ARG A 62 4.49 14.23 -27.22
CA ARG A 62 5.15 13.24 -28.10
C ARG A 62 4.63 11.84 -27.82
N LEU A 63 4.58 11.44 -26.54
CA LEU A 63 4.05 10.15 -26.17
C LEU A 63 2.59 9.94 -26.65
N GLU A 64 1.73 10.94 -26.47
CA GLU A 64 0.32 10.85 -26.89
C GLU A 64 0.15 10.95 -28.43
N ALA A 65 1.11 11.53 -29.15
CA ALA A 65 1.12 11.53 -30.61
C ALA A 65 1.55 10.17 -31.19
N GLU A 66 2.55 9.51 -30.56
CA GLU A 66 3.00 8.18 -30.93
C GLU A 66 2.00 7.09 -30.51
N GLU A 67 1.28 7.30 -29.41
CA GLU A 67 0.27 6.38 -28.84
C GLU A 67 -1.11 7.04 -28.74
N PRO A 68 -1.83 7.21 -29.86
CA PRO A 68 -3.10 7.97 -29.87
C PRO A 68 -4.21 7.35 -28.99
N HIS A 69 -4.11 6.06 -28.67
CA HIS A 69 -5.05 5.35 -27.79
C HIS A 69 -4.76 5.53 -26.30
N ALA A 70 -3.62 6.10 -25.96
CA ALA A 70 -3.22 6.36 -24.59
C ALA A 70 -3.43 7.83 -24.18
N VAL A 71 -3.64 8.07 -22.90
CA VAL A 71 -3.63 9.40 -22.30
C VAL A 71 -2.73 9.39 -21.06
N VAL A 72 -1.86 10.39 -20.93
CA VAL A 72 -1.00 10.54 -19.77
C VAL A 72 -1.84 10.90 -18.53
N THR A 73 -1.75 10.06 -17.51
CA THR A 73 -2.49 10.20 -16.23
C THR A 73 -1.61 10.65 -15.08
N PHE A 74 -0.32 10.38 -15.14
CA PHE A 74 0.69 10.96 -14.24
C PHE A 74 1.95 11.24 -15.01
N MET A 75 2.58 12.37 -14.72
CA MET A 75 3.91 12.72 -15.24
C MET A 75 4.71 13.52 -14.20
N PRO A 76 6.02 13.25 -14.06
CA PRO A 76 6.91 14.15 -13.33
C PRO A 76 7.09 15.45 -14.14
N LEU A 77 7.14 16.58 -13.44
CA LEU A 77 7.40 17.90 -14.04
C LEU A 77 8.90 18.23 -14.11
N SER A 78 9.70 17.51 -13.33
CA SER A 78 11.16 17.54 -13.35
C SER A 78 11.72 16.14 -13.19
N VAL A 79 12.91 15.90 -13.69
CA VAL A 79 13.58 14.58 -13.67
C VAL A 79 14.96 14.75 -13.04
N GLU A 80 15.36 13.80 -12.20
CA GLU A 80 16.72 13.74 -11.68
C GLU A 80 17.73 13.53 -12.82
N SER A 81 18.93 14.13 -12.68
CA SER A 81 20.01 13.94 -13.65
C SER A 81 20.34 12.45 -13.78
N GLY A 82 20.44 11.98 -15.02
CA GLY A 82 20.75 10.57 -15.31
C GLY A 82 19.56 9.61 -15.17
N HIS A 83 18.34 10.11 -15.01
CA HIS A 83 17.12 9.30 -14.97
C HIS A 83 16.22 9.53 -16.18
N THR A 84 15.41 8.54 -16.51
CA THR A 84 14.36 8.63 -17.53
C THR A 84 13.16 9.42 -17.01
N TRP A 85 12.40 10.00 -17.93
CA TRP A 85 11.08 10.54 -17.63
C TRP A 85 10.05 9.40 -17.72
N ILE A 86 9.42 9.06 -16.59
CA ILE A 86 8.49 7.93 -16.49
C ILE A 86 7.07 8.46 -16.31
N ALA A 87 6.20 8.18 -17.30
CA ALA A 87 4.80 8.53 -17.25
C ALA A 87 3.90 7.31 -16.96
N GLN A 88 2.80 7.55 -16.24
CA GLN A 88 1.67 6.64 -16.20
C GLN A 88 0.68 7.01 -17.31
N VAL A 89 0.11 6.01 -17.95
CA VAL A 89 -0.89 6.19 -19.00
C VAL A 89 -2.12 5.33 -18.73
N ALA A 90 -3.26 5.78 -19.24
CA ALA A 90 -4.49 5.02 -19.27
C ALA A 90 -5.06 4.94 -20.69
N PRO A 91 -5.86 3.94 -21.03
CA PRO A 91 -6.52 3.87 -22.31
C PRO A 91 -7.55 4.99 -22.47
N ARG A 92 -7.57 5.61 -23.65
CA ARG A 92 -8.66 6.51 -24.05
C ARG A 92 -9.93 5.70 -24.30
N LEU A 93 -11.08 6.36 -24.18
CA LEU A 93 -12.36 5.78 -24.61
C LEU A 93 -12.46 5.84 -26.14
N ASN A 94 -12.87 4.74 -26.76
CA ASN A 94 -13.22 4.70 -28.18
C ASN A 94 -14.51 5.50 -28.36
N PRO A 95 -14.51 6.54 -29.22
CA PRO A 95 -15.68 7.40 -29.42
C PRO A 95 -16.95 6.65 -29.87
N ALA A 96 -16.78 5.57 -30.64
CA ALA A 96 -17.91 4.80 -31.18
C ALA A 96 -18.50 3.82 -30.17
N SER A 97 -17.67 3.11 -29.40
CA SER A 97 -18.12 2.06 -28.47
C SER A 97 -18.22 2.53 -27.01
N GLN A 98 -17.64 3.68 -26.67
CA GLN A 98 -17.47 4.20 -25.32
C GLN A 98 -16.71 3.22 -24.38
N ALA A 99 -16.08 2.18 -24.95
CA ALA A 99 -15.22 1.25 -24.23
C ALA A 99 -13.76 1.74 -24.29
N PRO A 100 -12.94 1.44 -23.25
CA PRO A 100 -11.51 1.73 -23.30
C PRO A 100 -10.84 0.98 -24.45
N TYR A 101 -9.88 1.62 -25.13
CA TYR A 101 -8.99 0.91 -26.04
C TYR A 101 -8.16 -0.14 -25.28
N ALA A 102 -7.79 -1.23 -25.94
CA ALA A 102 -6.89 -2.21 -25.35
C ALA A 102 -5.45 -1.66 -25.40
N LEU A 103 -4.79 -1.58 -24.24
CA LEU A 103 -3.38 -1.27 -24.10
C LEU A 103 -2.69 -2.45 -23.37
N ASP A 104 -1.50 -2.80 -23.82
CA ASP A 104 -0.65 -3.81 -23.18
C ASP A 104 0.39 -3.21 -22.21
N PHE A 105 0.34 -1.90 -22.00
CA PHE A 105 1.16 -1.13 -21.08
C PHE A 105 0.34 -0.04 -20.38
N ASN A 106 0.84 0.41 -19.22
CA ASN A 106 0.32 1.56 -18.48
C ASN A 106 1.44 2.44 -17.88
N GLN A 107 2.71 2.11 -18.18
CA GLN A 107 3.86 2.88 -17.79
C GLN A 107 4.86 2.91 -18.93
N VAL A 108 5.37 4.11 -19.26
CA VAL A 108 6.33 4.36 -20.35
C VAL A 108 7.49 5.19 -19.81
N ALA A 109 8.70 4.79 -20.15
CA ALA A 109 9.93 5.52 -19.85
C ALA A 109 10.46 6.14 -21.14
N LEU A 110 10.65 7.46 -21.14
CA LEU A 110 11.27 8.21 -22.24
C LEU A 110 12.64 8.73 -21.82
N ASP A 111 13.55 8.81 -22.77
CA ASP A 111 14.75 9.62 -22.63
C ASP A 111 14.34 11.09 -22.51
N PRO A 112 14.72 11.79 -21.41
CA PRO A 112 14.24 13.15 -21.18
C PRO A 112 14.83 14.18 -22.16
N VAL A 113 15.94 13.87 -22.83
CA VAL A 113 16.63 14.79 -23.75
C VAL A 113 16.14 14.61 -25.17
N THR A 114 16.01 13.37 -25.65
CA THR A 114 15.59 13.08 -27.04
C THR A 114 14.07 12.90 -27.16
N GLY A 115 13.41 12.47 -26.11
CA GLY A 115 12.00 12.08 -26.12
C GLY A 115 11.77 10.66 -26.65
N GLU A 116 12.83 9.92 -26.99
CA GLU A 116 12.71 8.54 -27.48
C GLU A 116 12.29 7.58 -26.37
N GLU A 117 11.47 6.59 -26.74
CA GLU A 117 11.04 5.55 -25.79
C GLU A 117 12.20 4.61 -25.44
N GLN A 118 12.49 4.47 -24.15
CA GLN A 118 13.47 3.50 -23.64
C GLN A 118 12.81 2.20 -23.16
N GLY A 119 11.51 2.23 -22.89
CA GLY A 119 10.77 1.05 -22.52
C GLY A 119 9.35 1.32 -22.07
N ARG A 120 8.54 0.27 -22.12
CA ARG A 120 7.15 0.28 -21.65
C ARG A 120 6.84 -0.99 -20.88
N ARG A 121 5.90 -0.92 -19.95
CA ARG A 121 5.44 -2.09 -19.21
C ARG A 121 4.01 -1.94 -18.72
N MET A 122 3.37 -3.07 -18.46
CA MET A 122 2.12 -3.10 -17.67
C MET A 122 2.50 -3.19 -16.19
N TRP A 123 2.55 -2.04 -15.50
CA TRP A 123 2.79 -1.99 -14.07
C TRP A 123 1.67 -2.72 -13.32
N GLY A 124 2.03 -3.56 -12.35
CA GLY A 124 1.09 -4.38 -11.60
C GLY A 124 0.65 -5.68 -12.29
N LYS A 125 1.22 -6.04 -13.46
CA LYS A 125 0.95 -7.33 -14.12
C LYS A 125 1.37 -8.49 -13.22
N ALA A 126 0.53 -9.53 -13.14
CA ALA A 126 0.85 -10.79 -12.46
C ALA A 126 1.95 -11.55 -13.20
N SER A 127 3.20 -11.18 -12.96
CA SER A 127 4.38 -11.71 -13.64
C SER A 127 5.62 -11.64 -12.76
N LEU A 128 6.39 -12.73 -12.73
CA LEU A 128 7.69 -12.80 -12.06
C LEU A 128 8.85 -12.37 -12.97
N ALA A 129 8.57 -11.93 -14.19
CA ALA A 129 9.60 -11.36 -15.06
C ALA A 129 10.24 -10.15 -14.38
N ARG A 130 11.55 -9.98 -14.55
CA ARG A 130 12.36 -8.94 -13.90
C ARG A 130 11.72 -7.55 -13.93
N GLN A 131 11.23 -7.15 -15.09
CA GLN A 131 10.60 -5.84 -15.30
C GLN A 131 9.28 -5.63 -14.55
N ASN A 132 8.63 -6.72 -14.12
CA ASN A 132 7.33 -6.67 -13.45
C ASN A 132 7.41 -7.11 -11.98
N LEU A 133 8.57 -7.60 -11.50
CA LEU A 133 8.66 -8.24 -10.19
C LEU A 133 8.25 -7.32 -9.05
N ILE A 134 8.78 -6.12 -8.99
CA ILE A 134 8.44 -5.16 -7.92
C ILE A 134 7.00 -4.66 -8.06
N PRO A 135 6.52 -4.21 -9.24
CA PRO A 135 5.12 -3.92 -9.47
C PRO A 135 4.15 -5.07 -9.13
N PHE A 136 4.54 -6.32 -9.43
CA PHE A 136 3.77 -7.51 -9.06
C PHE A 136 3.65 -7.65 -7.54
N LEU A 137 4.76 -7.52 -6.80
CA LEU A 137 4.75 -7.61 -5.32
C LEU A 137 3.93 -6.47 -4.70
N TYR A 138 3.98 -5.28 -5.30
CA TYR A 138 3.18 -4.14 -4.87
C TYR A 138 1.68 -4.42 -5.04
N GLN A 139 1.26 -4.86 -6.23
CA GLN A 139 -0.13 -5.22 -6.51
C GLN A 139 -0.61 -6.38 -5.61
N LEU A 140 0.24 -7.40 -5.40
CA LEU A 140 -0.05 -8.52 -4.51
C LEU A 140 -0.26 -8.07 -3.06
N HIS A 141 0.50 -7.06 -2.61
CA HIS A 141 0.45 -6.56 -1.24
C HIS A 141 -0.93 -6.02 -0.87
N TYR A 142 -1.57 -5.23 -1.73
CA TYR A 142 -2.78 -4.52 -1.36
C TYR A 142 -4.08 -5.09 -1.96
N THR A 143 -4.01 -5.90 -3.03
CA THR A 143 -5.21 -6.48 -3.67
C THR A 143 -5.23 -7.99 -3.70
N LEU A 144 -4.10 -8.68 -3.42
CA LEU A 144 -3.97 -10.14 -3.57
C LEU A 144 -4.36 -10.63 -4.98
N PHE A 145 -4.34 -9.76 -5.99
CA PHE A 145 -4.88 -10.04 -7.33
C PHE A 145 -6.33 -10.52 -7.36
N MET A 146 -7.12 -10.18 -6.33
CA MET A 146 -8.55 -10.47 -6.35
C MET A 146 -9.26 -9.59 -7.37
N PRO A 147 -10.33 -10.09 -8.01
CA PRO A 147 -10.99 -9.36 -9.08
C PRO A 147 -11.75 -8.13 -8.58
N THR A 148 -11.86 -7.11 -9.44
CA THR A 148 -12.83 -6.04 -9.30
C THR A 148 -14.08 -6.42 -10.08
N LYS A 149 -15.25 -6.47 -9.44
CA LYS A 149 -16.54 -6.76 -10.07
C LYS A 149 -17.59 -5.76 -9.58
N MET A 150 -18.44 -5.29 -10.49
CA MET A 150 -19.52 -4.33 -10.18
C MET A 150 -19.02 -3.08 -9.42
N GLY A 151 -17.81 -2.60 -9.76
CA GLY A 151 -17.21 -1.44 -9.10
C GLY A 151 -16.66 -1.72 -7.69
N ILE A 152 -16.68 -2.97 -7.21
CA ILE A 152 -16.14 -3.38 -5.91
C ILE A 152 -14.81 -4.10 -6.14
N ASP A 153 -13.73 -3.56 -5.56
CA ASP A 153 -12.45 -4.22 -5.48
C ASP A 153 -12.44 -5.19 -4.29
N PHE A 154 -12.60 -6.49 -4.57
CA PHE A 154 -12.65 -7.51 -3.53
C PHE A 154 -11.32 -7.66 -2.78
N GLY A 155 -10.20 -7.35 -3.42
CA GLY A 155 -8.89 -7.39 -2.78
C GLY A 155 -8.75 -6.32 -1.70
N VAL A 156 -9.06 -5.09 -2.05
CA VAL A 156 -9.06 -3.94 -1.13
C VAL A 156 -10.02 -4.19 0.05
N TRP A 157 -11.23 -4.68 -0.21
CA TRP A 157 -12.17 -5.03 0.86
C TRP A 157 -11.64 -6.15 1.76
N THR A 158 -11.10 -7.22 1.17
CA THR A 158 -10.53 -8.34 1.94
C THR A 158 -9.39 -7.88 2.83
N MET A 159 -8.45 -7.10 2.28
CA MET A 159 -7.31 -6.60 3.05
C MET A 159 -7.74 -5.63 4.16
N GLY A 160 -8.73 -4.80 3.91
CA GLY A 160 -9.31 -3.93 4.93
C GLY A 160 -9.98 -4.70 6.06
N VAL A 161 -10.76 -5.76 5.75
CA VAL A 161 -11.37 -6.65 6.76
C VAL A 161 -10.30 -7.42 7.54
N VAL A 162 -9.27 -7.94 6.86
CA VAL A 162 -8.12 -8.58 7.52
C VAL A 162 -7.45 -7.60 8.48
N GLY A 163 -7.25 -6.35 8.09
CA GLY A 163 -6.72 -5.28 8.94
C GLY A 163 -7.57 -5.04 10.19
N MET A 164 -8.90 -4.99 10.05
CA MET A 164 -9.82 -4.84 11.20
C MET A 164 -9.76 -6.02 12.16
N VAL A 165 -9.77 -7.25 11.64
CA VAL A 165 -9.64 -8.46 12.47
C VAL A 165 -8.28 -8.48 13.17
N TRP A 166 -7.20 -8.11 12.47
CA TRP A 166 -5.86 -8.02 13.03
C TRP A 166 -5.74 -6.97 14.13
N LEU A 167 -6.35 -5.79 13.95
CA LEU A 167 -6.39 -4.75 14.98
C LEU A 167 -7.06 -5.24 16.25
N LEU A 168 -8.24 -5.87 16.14
CA LEU A 168 -8.95 -6.45 17.27
C LEU A 168 -8.13 -7.56 17.94
N ASP A 169 -7.51 -8.43 17.16
CA ASP A 169 -6.67 -9.50 17.67
C ASP A 169 -5.41 -8.97 18.36
N GLY A 170 -4.85 -7.85 17.91
CA GLY A 170 -3.72 -7.17 18.54
C GLY A 170 -4.00 -6.75 19.98
N PHE A 171 -5.23 -6.26 20.28
CA PHE A 171 -5.66 -5.95 21.65
C PHE A 171 -5.90 -7.22 22.48
N ILE A 172 -6.44 -8.26 21.90
CA ILE A 172 -6.60 -9.56 22.57
C ILE A 172 -5.22 -10.15 22.89
N ALA A 173 -4.30 -10.10 21.94
CA ALA A 173 -2.95 -10.67 22.05
C ALA A 173 -2.16 -10.04 23.20
N ILE A 174 -2.20 -8.71 23.36
CA ILE A 174 -1.47 -8.03 24.45
C ILE A 174 -2.02 -8.44 25.83
N VAL A 175 -3.34 -8.58 25.99
CA VAL A 175 -3.97 -9.09 27.23
C VAL A 175 -3.55 -10.54 27.51
N LEU A 176 -3.46 -11.36 26.47
CA LEU A 176 -3.02 -12.75 26.60
C LEU A 176 -1.53 -12.88 26.90
N ALA A 177 -0.71 -11.98 26.40
CA ALA A 177 0.73 -11.98 26.61
C ALA A 177 1.11 -11.72 28.07
N PHE A 178 0.29 -10.96 28.83
CA PHE A 178 0.50 -10.60 30.23
C PHE A 178 -0.50 -11.27 31.14
N PRO A 179 -0.31 -12.57 31.50
CA PRO A 179 -1.25 -13.30 32.35
C PRO A 179 -1.37 -12.73 33.77
N ASN A 180 -0.34 -12.13 34.28
CA ASN A 180 -0.28 -11.35 35.49
C ASN A 180 0.89 -10.37 35.47
N LEU A 181 0.79 -9.28 36.24
CA LEU A 181 1.84 -8.25 36.27
C LEU A 181 3.17 -8.75 36.86
N LYS A 182 3.14 -9.75 37.77
CA LYS A 182 4.36 -10.31 38.37
C LYS A 182 5.24 -11.07 37.37
N SER A 183 4.68 -11.55 36.25
CA SER A 183 5.41 -12.33 35.23
C SER A 183 5.74 -11.54 33.96
N TRP A 184 5.63 -10.21 33.95
CA TRP A 184 5.83 -9.38 32.76
C TRP A 184 7.19 -9.60 32.09
N ARG A 185 8.28 -9.77 32.86
CA ARG A 185 9.63 -10.05 32.32
C ARG A 185 9.66 -11.31 31.47
N LYS A 186 8.88 -12.36 31.83
CA LYS A 186 8.79 -13.60 31.04
C LYS A 186 8.10 -13.37 29.68
N SER A 187 7.22 -12.37 29.58
CA SER A 187 6.53 -12.01 28.35
C SER A 187 7.41 -11.26 27.35
N LEU A 188 8.51 -10.69 27.83
CA LEU A 188 9.53 -10.00 27.03
C LEU A 188 10.74 -10.87 26.68
N ALA A 189 10.93 -12.02 27.37
CA ALA A 189 12.13 -12.84 27.27
C ALA A 189 12.04 -13.84 26.10
N PHE A 190 13.22 -14.13 25.51
CA PHE A 190 13.42 -15.17 24.51
C PHE A 190 14.31 -16.28 25.07
N ARG A 191 13.80 -17.51 25.12
CA ARG A 191 14.54 -18.70 25.61
C ARG A 191 15.33 -19.37 24.50
N VAL A 192 16.25 -18.63 23.88
CA VAL A 192 17.03 -19.07 22.72
C VAL A 192 17.74 -20.41 22.98
N LYS A 193 18.40 -20.57 24.16
CA LYS A 193 19.12 -21.79 24.52
C LYS A 193 18.26 -23.05 24.62
N ARG A 194 16.93 -22.94 24.82
CA ARG A 194 16.00 -24.08 24.91
C ARG A 194 15.55 -24.60 23.56
N GLY A 195 15.68 -23.78 22.49
CA GLY A 195 15.27 -24.16 21.14
C GLY A 195 13.81 -24.66 21.02
N GLY A 196 13.51 -25.34 19.93
CA GLY A 196 12.27 -26.08 19.72
C GLY A 196 10.99 -25.29 19.97
N TYR A 197 10.02 -25.91 20.69
CA TYR A 197 8.73 -25.29 20.98
C TYR A 197 8.85 -24.05 21.88
N ALA A 198 9.78 -24.04 22.82
CA ALA A 198 9.96 -22.93 23.75
C ALA A 198 10.36 -21.65 23.00
N LEU A 199 11.31 -21.76 22.07
CA LEU A 199 11.74 -20.64 21.22
C LEU A 199 10.61 -20.21 20.27
N THR A 200 9.93 -21.15 19.59
CA THR A 200 8.80 -20.83 18.71
C THR A 200 7.71 -20.05 19.45
N PHE A 201 7.41 -20.47 20.69
CA PHE A 201 6.42 -19.78 21.52
C PHE A 201 6.87 -18.38 21.93
N ASP A 202 8.14 -18.21 22.28
CA ASP A 202 8.67 -16.90 22.66
C ASP A 202 8.81 -15.96 21.46
N LEU A 203 9.23 -16.46 20.29
CA LEU A 203 9.22 -15.67 19.04
C LEU A 203 7.82 -15.11 18.74
N HIS A 204 6.80 -15.93 18.93
CA HIS A 204 5.40 -15.48 18.74
C HIS A 204 4.97 -14.49 19.81
N ARG A 205 5.10 -14.85 21.10
CA ARG A 205 4.61 -14.02 22.22
C ARG A 205 5.47 -12.77 22.41
N SER A 206 6.78 -12.97 22.66
CA SER A 206 7.68 -11.86 23.00
C SER A 206 7.96 -10.98 21.79
N GLY A 207 8.08 -11.56 20.59
CA GLY A 207 8.21 -10.79 19.34
C GLY A 207 7.00 -9.91 19.09
N GLY A 208 5.77 -10.46 19.29
CA GLY A 208 4.54 -9.65 19.18
C GLY A 208 4.46 -8.54 20.23
N VAL A 209 4.91 -8.78 21.46
CA VAL A 209 4.91 -7.77 22.53
C VAL A 209 5.88 -6.63 22.24
N TRP A 210 7.10 -6.94 21.81
CA TRP A 210 8.13 -5.93 21.54
C TRP A 210 7.73 -4.97 20.42
N LEU A 211 7.03 -5.44 19.40
CA LEU A 211 6.58 -4.63 18.28
C LEU A 211 5.10 -4.23 18.34
N TRP A 212 4.41 -4.51 19.45
CA TRP A 212 2.98 -4.33 19.56
C TRP A 212 2.50 -2.94 19.11
N GLY A 213 3.18 -1.87 19.54
CA GLY A 213 2.83 -0.51 19.15
C GLY A 213 2.90 -0.29 17.62
N LEU A 214 3.98 -0.77 16.99
CA LEU A 214 4.12 -0.69 15.52
C LEU A 214 3.08 -1.57 14.81
N LEU A 215 2.80 -2.76 15.34
CA LEU A 215 1.77 -3.66 14.78
C LEU A 215 0.38 -3.00 14.80
N ILE A 216 0.03 -2.28 15.88
CA ILE A 216 -1.24 -1.53 15.96
C ILE A 216 -1.24 -0.37 14.96
N VAL A 217 -0.16 0.40 14.85
CA VAL A 217 -0.05 1.48 13.87
C VAL A 217 -0.22 0.94 12.45
N VAL A 218 0.47 -0.15 12.09
CA VAL A 218 0.36 -0.76 10.76
C VAL A 218 -1.04 -1.33 10.52
N ALA A 219 -1.69 -1.92 11.52
CA ALA A 219 -3.07 -2.41 11.39
C ALA A 219 -4.06 -1.25 11.13
N VAL A 220 -3.98 -0.15 11.89
CA VAL A 220 -4.83 1.04 11.70
C VAL A 220 -4.60 1.65 10.33
N THR A 221 -3.35 1.84 9.94
CA THR A 221 -3.01 2.42 8.64
C THR A 221 -3.39 1.50 7.48
N SER A 222 -3.32 0.18 7.64
CA SER A 222 -3.84 -0.79 6.64
C SER A 222 -5.34 -0.64 6.43
N ILE A 223 -6.12 -0.48 7.52
CA ILE A 223 -7.56 -0.21 7.40
C ILE A 223 -7.78 1.11 6.67
N SER A 224 -7.02 2.14 7.00
CA SER A 224 -7.14 3.46 6.39
C SER A 224 -6.79 3.46 4.90
N MET A 225 -5.74 2.75 4.51
CA MET A 225 -5.33 2.63 3.12
C MET A 225 -6.36 1.88 2.26
N ASN A 226 -7.01 0.86 2.83
CA ASN A 226 -7.96 0.03 2.10
C ASN A 226 -9.42 0.53 2.25
N LEU A 227 -9.86 0.88 3.44
CA LEU A 227 -11.24 1.28 3.75
C LEU A 227 -11.34 2.72 4.29
N GLY A 228 -10.47 3.60 3.79
CA GLY A 228 -10.42 5.00 4.23
C GLY A 228 -11.75 5.72 4.13
N THR A 229 -12.41 5.63 3.00
CA THR A 229 -13.71 6.29 2.76
C THR A 229 -14.89 5.57 3.39
N GLN A 230 -14.83 4.24 3.49
CA GLN A 230 -15.92 3.40 3.98
C GLN A 230 -15.96 3.29 5.50
N VAL A 231 -14.80 3.31 6.14
CA VAL A 231 -14.68 3.08 7.60
C VAL A 231 -13.97 4.24 8.30
N VAL A 232 -12.77 4.61 7.87
CA VAL A 232 -11.91 5.49 8.68
C VAL A 232 -12.41 6.93 8.66
N ARG A 233 -12.73 7.50 7.49
CA ARG A 233 -13.28 8.87 7.43
C ARG A 233 -14.60 9.02 8.21
N PRO A 234 -15.60 8.12 8.11
CA PRO A 234 -16.78 8.15 8.98
C PRO A 234 -16.46 8.12 10.47
N VAL A 235 -15.54 7.26 10.89
CA VAL A 235 -15.14 7.18 12.32
C VAL A 235 -14.43 8.46 12.75
N VAL A 236 -13.47 8.97 11.98
CA VAL A 236 -12.74 10.21 12.30
C VAL A 236 -13.67 11.42 12.32
N SER A 237 -14.68 11.47 11.44
CA SER A 237 -15.64 12.58 11.38
C SER A 237 -16.53 12.72 12.64
N VAL A 238 -16.60 11.67 13.48
CA VAL A 238 -17.27 11.76 14.79
C VAL A 238 -16.47 12.63 15.78
N PHE A 239 -15.15 12.67 15.64
CA PHE A 239 -14.23 13.33 16.58
C PHE A 239 -13.62 14.63 16.03
N SER A 240 -13.61 14.80 14.72
CA SER A 240 -12.99 15.96 14.06
C SER A 240 -13.64 16.23 12.71
N THR A 241 -13.73 17.51 12.32
CA THR A 241 -14.13 17.87 10.96
C THR A 241 -13.10 17.35 9.97
N LEU A 242 -13.56 16.95 8.78
CA LEU A 242 -12.70 16.53 7.66
C LEU A 242 -12.97 17.42 6.45
N ALA A 243 -11.91 17.81 5.76
CA ALA A 243 -12.03 18.45 4.46
C ALA A 243 -12.80 17.53 3.49
N PRO A 244 -13.66 18.10 2.63
CA PRO A 244 -14.36 17.32 1.61
C PRO A 244 -13.38 16.57 0.72
N ASP A 245 -13.79 15.39 0.26
CA ASP A 245 -13.00 14.60 -0.68
C ASP A 245 -13.07 15.27 -2.07
N PRO A 246 -11.96 15.81 -2.60
CA PRO A 246 -11.95 16.55 -3.85
C PRO A 246 -12.37 15.71 -5.06
N PHE A 247 -12.20 14.39 -5.00
CA PHE A 247 -12.61 13.47 -6.06
C PHE A 247 -14.14 13.21 -6.08
N ARG A 248 -14.84 13.61 -5.04
CA ARG A 248 -16.31 13.49 -4.92
C ARG A 248 -17.04 14.81 -5.16
N ILE A 249 -16.34 15.93 -5.20
CA ILE A 249 -16.94 17.27 -5.38
C ILE A 249 -17.31 17.49 -6.86
N VAL A 250 -16.53 16.91 -7.79
CA VAL A 250 -16.78 17.09 -9.21
C VAL A 250 -17.95 16.19 -9.62
N ALA A 251 -19.02 16.82 -10.10
CA ALA A 251 -20.12 16.08 -10.69
C ALA A 251 -19.62 15.27 -11.90
N PRO A 252 -20.10 14.04 -12.09
CA PRO A 252 -19.81 13.29 -13.31
C PRO A 252 -20.17 14.12 -14.54
N GLY A 253 -19.22 14.30 -15.44
CA GLY A 253 -19.39 15.01 -16.69
C GLY A 253 -18.77 14.19 -17.84
N PRO A 254 -18.94 14.62 -19.09
CA PRO A 254 -18.29 13.95 -20.20
C PRO A 254 -16.76 13.94 -19.98
N ALA A 255 -16.10 12.87 -20.39
CA ALA A 255 -14.64 12.82 -20.37
C ALA A 255 -14.06 14.01 -21.17
N LEU A 256 -12.87 14.47 -20.75
CA LEU A 256 -12.16 15.50 -21.50
C LEU A 256 -11.76 14.96 -22.86
N THR A 257 -11.98 15.75 -23.90
CA THR A 257 -11.38 15.48 -25.22
C THR A 257 -9.84 15.59 -25.11
N PRO A 258 -9.08 15.00 -26.05
CA PRO A 258 -7.61 15.14 -26.07
C PRO A 258 -7.14 16.59 -26.06
N ALA A 259 -7.81 17.47 -26.79
CA ALA A 259 -7.49 18.90 -26.85
C ALA A 259 -7.76 19.60 -25.50
N GLU A 260 -8.90 19.32 -24.86
CA GLU A 260 -9.23 19.86 -23.53
C GLU A 260 -8.25 19.37 -22.46
N ALA A 261 -7.86 18.08 -22.51
CA ALA A 261 -6.89 17.51 -21.56
C ALA A 261 -5.52 18.17 -21.70
N THR A 262 -5.07 18.40 -22.93
CA THR A 262 -3.80 19.11 -23.23
C THR A 262 -3.85 20.56 -22.74
N ALA A 263 -4.90 21.30 -23.10
CA ALA A 263 -5.07 22.70 -22.67
C ALA A 263 -5.16 22.83 -21.16
N ALA A 264 -5.85 21.90 -20.49
CA ALA A 264 -5.91 21.87 -19.03
C ALA A 264 -4.52 21.66 -18.40
N ARG A 265 -3.74 20.71 -18.90
CA ARG A 265 -2.35 20.47 -18.43
C ARG A 265 -1.48 21.68 -18.60
N GLU A 266 -1.49 22.31 -19.78
CA GLU A 266 -0.70 23.52 -20.08
C GLU A 266 -1.03 24.65 -19.11
N ARG A 267 -2.31 24.97 -18.93
CA ARG A 267 -2.77 26.00 -18.01
C ARG A 267 -2.34 25.70 -16.58
N ILE A 268 -2.60 24.48 -16.09
CA ILE A 268 -2.29 24.07 -14.71
C ILE A 268 -0.80 24.13 -14.45
N VAL A 269 0.03 23.64 -15.35
CA VAL A 269 1.48 23.66 -15.20
C VAL A 269 2.03 25.11 -15.23
N ALA A 270 1.50 25.95 -16.11
CA ALA A 270 1.88 27.37 -16.18
C ALA A 270 1.57 28.12 -14.87
N GLU A 271 0.45 27.79 -14.20
CA GLU A 271 0.04 28.44 -12.97
C GLU A 271 0.60 27.76 -11.70
N ALA A 272 1.13 26.53 -11.78
CA ALA A 272 1.48 25.69 -10.65
C ALA A 272 2.41 26.40 -9.64
N ALA A 273 3.48 27.02 -10.12
CA ALA A 273 4.42 27.73 -9.23
C ALA A 273 3.77 28.92 -8.51
N GLY A 274 2.90 29.67 -9.20
CA GLY A 274 2.13 30.76 -8.63
C GLY A 274 1.12 30.29 -7.58
N MET A 275 0.43 29.18 -7.85
CA MET A 275 -0.50 28.56 -6.90
C MET A 275 0.24 28.07 -5.65
N GLY A 276 1.36 27.37 -5.79
CA GLY A 276 2.17 26.92 -4.65
C GLY A 276 2.61 28.09 -3.74
N ARG A 277 3.12 29.16 -4.33
CA ARG A 277 3.50 30.37 -3.56
C ARG A 277 2.32 30.98 -2.78
N ARG A 278 1.14 31.07 -3.41
CA ARG A 278 -0.07 31.58 -2.73
C ARG A 278 -0.48 30.73 -1.53
N GLU A 279 -0.25 29.44 -1.62
CA GLU A 279 -0.52 28.49 -0.52
C GLU A 279 0.67 28.36 0.46
N GLY A 280 1.75 29.11 0.26
CA GLY A 280 2.95 29.07 1.13
C GLY A 280 3.71 27.73 1.02
N ILE A 281 3.63 27.08 -0.14
CA ILE A 281 4.41 25.87 -0.45
C ILE A 281 5.74 26.32 -1.04
N THR A 282 6.84 25.84 -0.46
CA THR A 282 8.21 26.19 -0.87
C THR A 282 8.79 25.24 -1.89
N ALA A 283 8.36 23.97 -1.89
CA ALA A 283 8.80 23.00 -2.87
C ALA A 283 8.31 23.35 -4.29
N PRO A 284 9.09 23.04 -5.33
CA PRO A 284 8.69 23.28 -6.72
C PRO A 284 7.54 22.36 -7.13
N PRO A 285 6.79 22.71 -8.20
CA PRO A 285 5.89 21.74 -8.86
C PRO A 285 6.70 20.54 -9.36
N GLY A 286 6.48 19.36 -8.78
CA GLY A 286 7.25 18.14 -9.03
C GLY A 286 6.54 17.11 -9.87
N GLY A 287 5.20 17.09 -9.84
CA GLY A 287 4.41 16.13 -10.63
C GLY A 287 2.99 16.59 -10.89
N LEU A 288 2.41 16.07 -11.95
CA LEU A 288 1.02 16.28 -12.32
C LEU A 288 0.32 14.94 -12.51
N PHE A 289 -0.76 14.72 -11.77
CA PHE A 289 -1.71 13.65 -12.13
C PHE A 289 -2.96 14.22 -12.77
N GLY A 290 -3.62 13.42 -13.62
CA GLY A 290 -4.87 13.78 -14.24
C GLY A 290 -5.82 12.59 -14.33
N LEU A 291 -7.09 12.84 -14.05
CA LEU A 291 -8.18 11.91 -14.26
C LEU A 291 -9.11 12.48 -15.35
N PRO A 292 -8.76 12.30 -16.64
CA PRO A 292 -9.50 12.95 -17.75
C PRO A 292 -10.99 12.57 -17.80
N THR A 293 -11.33 11.35 -17.34
CA THR A 293 -12.72 10.87 -17.26
C THR A 293 -13.56 11.60 -16.21
N SER A 294 -12.94 12.13 -15.16
CA SER A 294 -13.61 12.90 -14.10
C SER A 294 -13.32 14.39 -14.16
N GLY A 295 -12.45 14.83 -15.06
CA GLY A 295 -12.07 16.24 -15.17
C GLY A 295 -11.34 16.82 -13.95
N VAL A 296 -10.57 15.97 -13.24
CA VAL A 296 -9.78 16.35 -12.07
C VAL A 296 -8.31 16.23 -12.38
N TYR A 297 -7.54 17.25 -12.00
CA TYR A 297 -6.08 17.25 -12.05
C TYR A 297 -5.51 17.61 -10.68
N GLY A 298 -4.29 17.15 -10.38
CA GLY A 298 -3.58 17.54 -9.18
C GLY A 298 -2.12 17.80 -9.44
N VAL A 299 -1.61 18.90 -8.85
CA VAL A 299 -0.17 19.22 -8.84
C VAL A 299 0.41 18.83 -7.50
N GLY A 300 1.42 17.98 -7.52
CA GLY A 300 2.27 17.67 -6.39
C GLY A 300 3.49 18.62 -6.35
N TYR A 301 3.89 19.00 -5.14
CA TYR A 301 5.02 19.89 -4.93
C TYR A 301 6.12 19.13 -4.19
N PHE A 302 7.20 18.84 -4.92
CA PHE A 302 8.34 18.06 -4.42
C PHE A 302 9.54 18.20 -5.37
N GLU A 303 10.73 17.96 -4.86
CA GLU A 303 11.95 17.89 -5.67
C GLU A 303 11.92 16.63 -6.56
N ALA A 304 12.65 16.68 -7.68
CA ALA A 304 12.78 15.52 -8.57
C ALA A 304 13.16 14.26 -7.78
N GLY A 305 12.50 13.15 -8.07
CA GLY A 305 12.71 11.86 -7.39
C GLY A 305 12.04 11.70 -6.02
N ASN A 306 11.44 12.75 -5.46
CA ASN A 306 10.78 12.70 -4.14
C ASN A 306 9.25 12.72 -4.22
N ASP A 307 8.68 12.00 -5.15
CA ASP A 307 7.24 11.96 -5.40
C ASP A 307 6.43 11.31 -4.26
N HIS A 308 7.03 10.41 -3.49
CA HIS A 308 6.42 9.76 -2.33
C HIS A 308 6.59 10.53 -1.00
N GLY A 309 7.47 11.53 -0.97
CA GLY A 309 7.82 12.27 0.26
C GLY A 309 8.68 11.44 1.22
N ASP A 310 9.93 11.86 1.43
CA ASP A 310 10.92 11.08 2.20
C ASP A 310 10.90 11.34 3.70
N ALA A 311 10.08 12.28 4.18
CA ALA A 311 9.93 12.56 5.61
C ALA A 311 8.60 13.26 5.92
N GLY A 312 8.18 13.20 7.18
CA GLY A 312 7.01 13.90 7.68
C GLY A 312 5.68 13.36 7.10
N LEU A 313 4.78 14.26 6.79
CA LEU A 313 3.41 13.93 6.34
C LEU A 313 3.29 13.82 4.81
N GLY A 314 4.41 13.68 4.10
CA GLY A 314 4.45 13.57 2.65
C GLY A 314 4.45 14.92 1.93
N ASN A 315 4.10 14.90 0.65
CA ASN A 315 4.16 16.04 -0.24
C ASN A 315 2.86 16.86 -0.24
N ALA A 316 2.97 18.15 -0.57
CA ALA A 316 1.80 18.98 -0.77
C ALA A 316 1.14 18.68 -2.13
N TRP A 317 -0.20 18.67 -2.16
CA TRP A 317 -0.98 18.50 -3.39
C TRP A 317 -2.09 19.53 -3.46
N LEU A 318 -2.24 20.15 -4.63
CA LEU A 318 -3.38 20.99 -4.97
C LEU A 318 -4.20 20.28 -6.04
N ILE A 319 -5.48 20.07 -5.76
CA ILE A 319 -6.40 19.35 -6.64
C ILE A 319 -7.37 20.34 -7.27
N MET A 320 -7.56 20.24 -8.57
CA MET A 320 -8.23 21.25 -9.38
C MET A 320 -9.25 20.65 -10.35
N ASN A 321 -10.27 21.43 -10.66
CA ASN A 321 -11.13 21.14 -11.78
C ASN A 321 -10.39 21.44 -13.10
N ALA A 322 -10.28 20.46 -13.96
CA ALA A 322 -9.58 20.57 -15.24
C ALA A 322 -10.18 21.62 -16.20
N ARG A 323 -11.50 21.86 -16.16
CA ARG A 323 -12.17 22.80 -17.06
C ARG A 323 -12.09 24.23 -16.57
N THR A 324 -12.29 24.44 -15.27
CA THR A 324 -12.38 25.78 -14.70
C THR A 324 -11.08 26.29 -14.09
N GLY A 325 -10.12 25.38 -13.75
CA GLY A 325 -8.93 25.72 -12.98
C GLY A 325 -9.19 25.96 -11.50
N GLN A 326 -10.45 25.83 -11.02
CA GLN A 326 -10.79 26.04 -9.62
C GLN A 326 -10.11 24.98 -8.74
N VAL A 327 -9.52 25.43 -7.63
CA VAL A 327 -8.96 24.53 -6.60
C VAL A 327 -10.11 23.88 -5.84
N LEU A 328 -10.19 22.56 -5.93
CA LEU A 328 -11.21 21.71 -5.29
C LEU A 328 -10.74 21.20 -3.93
N GLY A 329 -9.43 20.98 -3.79
CA GLY A 329 -8.87 20.45 -2.56
C GLY A 329 -7.42 20.85 -2.37
N ARG A 330 -7.02 20.89 -1.11
CA ARG A 330 -5.66 21.20 -0.67
C ARG A 330 -5.23 20.13 0.31
N GLN A 331 -4.18 19.40 -0.02
CA GLN A 331 -3.51 18.51 0.91
C GLN A 331 -2.12 19.08 1.18
N ILE A 332 -2.02 19.88 2.22
CA ILE A 332 -0.75 20.52 2.62
C ILE A 332 -0.32 19.89 3.93
N PRO A 333 0.89 19.30 4.01
CA PRO A 333 1.37 18.63 5.21
C PRO A 333 1.22 19.44 6.48
N GLY A 334 0.55 18.87 7.49
CA GLY A 334 0.32 19.51 8.79
C GLY A 334 -0.73 20.63 8.80
N ARG A 335 -1.43 20.89 7.69
CA ARG A 335 -2.55 21.84 7.64
C ARG A 335 -3.90 21.14 7.60
N GLY A 336 -4.89 21.79 8.18
CA GLY A 336 -6.26 21.30 8.32
C GLY A 336 -6.64 21.02 9.77
N SER A 337 -7.74 20.31 9.95
CA SER A 337 -8.20 19.83 11.26
C SER A 337 -7.31 18.72 11.80
N ALA A 338 -7.49 18.33 13.06
CA ALA A 338 -6.82 17.16 13.62
C ALA A 338 -7.14 15.88 12.82
N GLY A 339 -8.37 15.75 12.32
CA GLY A 339 -8.78 14.66 11.44
C GLY A 339 -8.06 14.67 10.09
N ASP A 340 -7.90 15.86 9.48
CA ASP A 340 -7.16 15.97 8.22
C ASP A 340 -5.70 15.58 8.39
N ILE A 341 -5.05 16.02 9.47
CA ILE A 341 -3.66 15.66 9.79
C ILE A 341 -3.55 14.16 10.06
N PHE A 342 -4.52 13.57 10.79
CA PHE A 342 -4.58 12.13 10.99
C PHE A 342 -4.66 11.38 9.65
N MET A 343 -5.51 11.81 8.72
CA MET A 343 -5.62 11.19 7.39
C MET A 343 -4.35 11.37 6.56
N GLN A 344 -3.69 12.53 6.62
CA GLN A 344 -2.40 12.77 5.95
C GLN A 344 -1.30 11.82 6.46
N ALA A 345 -1.31 11.48 7.74
CA ALA A 345 -0.29 10.64 8.36
C ALA A 345 -0.41 9.15 7.97
N GLN A 346 -1.53 8.70 7.38
CA GLN A 346 -1.79 7.26 7.22
C GLN A 346 -0.78 6.57 6.29
N PHE A 347 -0.54 7.11 5.09
CA PHE A 347 0.46 6.55 4.18
C PHE A 347 1.90 6.68 4.70
N PRO A 348 2.36 7.87 5.17
CA PRO A 348 3.71 8.00 5.73
C PRO A 348 3.98 7.09 6.94
N LEU A 349 2.99 6.84 7.80
CA LEU A 349 3.11 5.89 8.91
C LEU A 349 3.16 4.45 8.41
N HIS A 350 2.31 4.10 7.43
CA HIS A 350 2.24 2.75 6.88
C HIS A 350 3.54 2.36 6.17
N SER A 351 4.08 3.25 5.36
CA SER A 351 5.31 3.05 4.61
C SER A 351 6.59 3.28 5.44
N GLY A 352 6.46 3.85 6.65
CA GLY A 352 7.60 4.27 7.47
C GLY A 352 8.23 5.58 7.02
N ARG A 353 7.84 6.15 5.88
CA ARG A 353 8.42 7.38 5.32
C ARG A 353 8.28 8.58 6.25
N ILE A 354 7.33 8.56 7.20
CA ILE A 354 7.18 9.63 8.21
C ILE A 354 8.49 9.93 8.97
N ALA A 355 9.31 8.91 9.21
CA ALA A 355 10.61 9.04 9.87
C ALA A 355 11.79 8.84 8.88
N GLY A 356 11.55 8.97 7.57
CA GLY A 356 12.57 8.78 6.53
C GLY A 356 13.17 7.37 6.53
N LEU A 357 14.46 7.28 6.27
CA LEU A 357 15.18 6.00 6.19
C LEU A 357 15.03 5.12 7.46
N PRO A 358 15.19 5.63 8.69
CA PRO A 358 14.96 4.83 9.90
C PRO A 358 13.55 4.23 9.99
N GLY A 359 12.54 4.97 9.57
CA GLY A 359 11.15 4.49 9.55
C GLY A 359 10.94 3.38 8.52
N ARG A 360 11.49 3.52 7.32
CA ARG A 360 11.45 2.48 6.27
C ARG A 360 12.12 1.18 6.73
N ILE A 361 13.28 1.28 7.40
CA ILE A 361 13.94 0.13 8.03
C ILE A 361 13.03 -0.52 9.09
N ALA A 362 12.42 0.29 9.96
CA ALA A 362 11.53 -0.21 11.00
C ALA A 362 10.31 -0.94 10.43
N ILE A 363 9.69 -0.41 9.37
CA ILE A 363 8.57 -1.06 8.68
C ILE A 363 9.00 -2.35 7.99
N SER A 364 10.17 -2.40 7.34
CA SER A 364 10.70 -3.63 6.74
C SER A 364 10.90 -4.72 7.80
N ILE A 365 11.50 -4.38 8.94
CA ILE A 365 11.66 -5.31 10.07
C ILE A 365 10.28 -5.76 10.59
N THR A 366 9.33 -4.83 10.72
CA THR A 366 7.96 -5.13 11.16
C THR A 366 7.27 -6.09 10.20
N GLY A 367 7.42 -5.93 8.90
CA GLY A 367 6.88 -6.84 7.89
C GLY A 367 7.43 -8.27 8.03
N VAL A 368 8.74 -8.41 8.22
CA VAL A 368 9.37 -9.72 8.49
C VAL A 368 8.86 -10.33 9.79
N VAL A 369 8.70 -9.53 10.84
CA VAL A 369 8.15 -10.02 12.11
C VAL A 369 6.68 -10.43 11.98
N VAL A 370 5.87 -9.71 11.23
CA VAL A 370 4.46 -10.11 10.94
C VAL A 370 4.43 -11.48 10.25
N ALA A 371 5.28 -11.71 9.27
CA ALA A 371 5.41 -13.01 8.61
C ALA A 371 5.86 -14.11 9.61
N MET A 372 6.84 -13.82 10.45
CA MET A 372 7.29 -14.73 11.52
C MET A 372 6.17 -15.04 12.52
N LEU A 373 5.40 -14.04 12.95
CA LEU A 373 4.27 -14.22 13.88
C LEU A 373 3.20 -15.11 13.25
N SER A 374 2.90 -14.94 11.97
CA SER A 374 1.95 -15.78 11.22
C SER A 374 2.40 -17.24 11.21
N VAL A 375 3.65 -17.51 10.83
CA VAL A 375 4.22 -18.86 10.79
C VAL A 375 4.27 -19.49 12.19
N THR A 376 4.79 -18.76 13.17
CA THR A 376 4.94 -19.30 14.55
C THR A 376 3.58 -19.56 15.19
N GLY A 377 2.56 -18.72 14.94
CA GLY A 377 1.19 -18.94 15.38
C GLY A 377 0.60 -20.24 14.85
N VAL A 378 0.73 -20.48 13.54
CA VAL A 378 0.30 -21.75 12.91
C VAL A 378 1.06 -22.96 13.46
N LEU A 379 2.39 -22.86 13.63
CA LEU A 379 3.21 -23.94 14.21
C LEU A 379 2.80 -24.28 15.64
N ILE A 380 2.52 -23.28 16.47
CA ILE A 380 2.01 -23.46 17.85
C ILE A 380 0.68 -24.21 17.83
N TRP A 381 -0.24 -23.77 16.94
CA TRP A 381 -1.55 -24.42 16.79
C TRP A 381 -1.41 -25.88 16.34
N LEU A 382 -0.60 -26.16 15.32
CA LEU A 382 -0.37 -27.52 14.81
C LEU A 382 0.18 -28.45 15.90
N LYS A 383 1.19 -27.99 16.65
CA LYS A 383 1.78 -28.79 17.74
C LYS A 383 0.75 -29.10 18.84
N LYS A 384 -0.07 -28.12 19.23
CA LYS A 384 -1.15 -28.32 20.22
C LYS A 384 -2.27 -29.25 19.68
N ALA A 385 -2.61 -29.15 18.39
CA ALA A 385 -3.61 -30.02 17.77
C ALA A 385 -3.12 -31.49 17.72
N ARG A 386 -1.84 -31.71 17.34
CA ARG A 386 -1.22 -33.04 17.35
C ARG A 386 -1.17 -33.64 18.75
N ALA A 387 -0.81 -32.87 19.77
CA ALA A 387 -0.74 -33.34 21.16
C ALA A 387 -2.12 -33.79 21.69
N ARG A 388 -3.21 -33.12 21.28
CA ARG A 388 -4.59 -33.50 21.67
C ARG A 388 -5.08 -34.79 20.96
N ARG A 389 -4.60 -35.09 19.76
CA ARG A 389 -5.00 -36.30 19.01
C ARG A 389 -4.37 -37.60 19.52
N LYS A 390 -3.19 -37.52 20.16
CA LYS A 390 -2.49 -38.70 20.69
C LYS A 390 -3.28 -39.46 21.79
N PRO A 391 -3.80 -38.80 22.85
CA PRO A 391 -4.59 -39.49 23.87
C PRO A 391 -5.86 -40.11 23.32
N ALA A 392 -6.56 -39.44 22.39
CA ALA A 392 -7.80 -39.93 21.79
C ALA A 392 -7.56 -41.22 20.96
N LYS A 393 -6.43 -41.34 20.24
CA LYS A 393 -6.07 -42.57 19.52
C LYS A 393 -5.75 -43.72 20.48
N GLN A 394 -5.05 -43.45 21.58
CA GLN A 394 -4.73 -44.47 22.59
C GLN A 394 -5.97 -44.97 23.32
N ALA A 395 -6.88 -44.07 23.71
CA ALA A 395 -8.16 -44.46 24.31
C ALA A 395 -9.04 -45.30 23.35
N LYS A 396 -9.08 -44.94 22.08
CA LYS A 396 -9.82 -45.71 21.07
C LYS A 396 -9.22 -47.11 20.82
N ALA A 397 -7.89 -47.21 20.80
CA ALA A 397 -7.20 -48.50 20.66
C ALA A 397 -7.44 -49.40 21.90
N ALA A 398 -7.37 -48.84 23.10
CA ALA A 398 -7.67 -49.60 24.34
C ALA A 398 -9.12 -50.09 24.41
N SER A 399 -10.09 -49.25 23.98
CA SER A 399 -11.50 -49.66 23.93
C SER A 399 -11.77 -50.78 22.88
N THR A 400 -11.06 -50.80 21.78
CA THR A 400 -11.18 -51.82 20.72
C THR A 400 -10.56 -53.15 21.17
N ILE A 401 -9.51 -53.15 21.98
CA ILE A 401 -8.89 -54.36 22.54
C ILE A 401 -9.81 -54.95 23.60
N GLY A 402 -10.34 -54.13 24.53
CA GLY A 402 -11.28 -54.61 25.59
C GLY A 402 -12.59 -55.16 25.04
N THR A 403 -13.07 -54.69 23.86
CA THR A 403 -14.27 -55.25 23.20
C THR A 403 -13.97 -56.58 22.53
N ARG A 404 -12.77 -56.81 21.98
CA ARG A 404 -12.35 -58.08 21.42
C ARG A 404 -12.11 -59.17 22.44
N GLU A 405 -11.56 -58.84 23.60
CA GLU A 405 -11.40 -59.81 24.72
C GLU A 405 -12.75 -60.23 25.33
N ARG A 406 -13.75 -59.33 25.38
CA ARG A 406 -15.11 -59.66 25.87
C ARG A 406 -15.93 -60.47 24.85
N ALA A 407 -15.58 -60.48 23.58
CA ALA A 407 -16.25 -61.27 22.54
C ALA A 407 -15.60 -62.65 22.31
N ALA A 408 -14.45 -62.90 22.96
CA ALA A 408 -13.70 -64.16 22.88
C ALA A 408 -13.86 -65.07 24.12
N ASN A 409 -14.51 -64.56 25.18
CA ASN A 409 -14.97 -65.31 26.38
C ASN A 409 -16.51 -65.45 26.36
#